data_ce7656de0379ec80a7fc5c8e624d96ed
#
_entry.id   ce7656de0379ec80a7fc5c8e624d96ed
#
_cell.length_a   1.000
_cell.length_b   1.000
_cell.length_c   1.000
_cell.angle_alpha   90.00
_cell.angle_beta   90.00
_cell.angle_gamma   90.00
#
_symmetry.space_group_name_H-M   'P 1'
#
loop_
_entity.id
_entity.type
_entity.pdbx_description
1 polymer ?
#
loop_
_entity_poly.entity_id
_entity_poly.type
_entity_poly.pdbx_seq_one_letter_code
_entity_poly.pdbx_strand_id
1 'polypeptide(L)'
;MPVQEIIQRCEELFEDLSFSSVRAWKEAEPGRKVVGYMPIYVPLEIIHAAGMLPLGILGGGDALEVIHGDAYYQSYICRIPRSTVELGVTKRLDFVDGMLFPSICAVIRNLSGIWK
;
A
#
# COMPACT_ATOMS: atom_id res chain seq x y z
N MET A 1 -14.89 -22.35 6.52
CA MET A 1 -13.89 -21.59 7.32
C MET A 1 -14.64 -20.79 8.38
N PRO A 2 -14.33 -21.00 9.66
CA PRO A 2 -14.95 -20.20 10.72
C PRO A 2 -14.63 -18.70 10.57
N VAL A 3 -15.55 -17.86 11.02
CA VAL A 3 -15.39 -16.39 10.93
C VAL A 3 -14.11 -15.92 11.63
N GLN A 4 -13.81 -16.50 12.77
CA GLN A 4 -12.60 -16.18 13.53
C GLN A 4 -11.31 -16.42 12.74
N GLU A 5 -11.24 -17.48 11.97
CA GLU A 5 -10.07 -17.77 11.11
C GLU A 5 -9.93 -16.75 9.98
N ILE A 6 -11.06 -16.29 9.42
CA ILE A 6 -11.06 -15.24 8.40
C ILE A 6 -10.55 -13.91 8.99
N ILE A 7 -11.04 -13.53 10.15
CA ILE A 7 -10.62 -12.32 10.85
C ILE A 7 -9.12 -12.38 11.14
N GLN A 8 -8.67 -13.47 11.77
CA GLN A 8 -7.25 -13.66 12.09
C GLN A 8 -6.37 -13.58 10.84
N ARG A 9 -6.79 -14.21 9.74
CA ARG A 9 -6.05 -14.15 8.48
C ARG A 9 -5.98 -12.74 7.90
N CYS A 10 -7.05 -11.98 8.00
CA CYS A 10 -7.07 -10.57 7.59
C CYS A 10 -6.14 -9.71 8.44
N GLU A 11 -6.14 -9.92 9.76
CA GLU A 11 -5.25 -9.21 10.69
C GLU A 11 -3.77 -9.51 10.38
N GLU A 12 -3.41 -10.78 10.21
CA GLU A 12 -2.05 -11.19 9.85
C GLU A 12 -1.57 -10.51 8.56
N LEU A 13 -2.43 -10.48 7.54
CA LEU A 13 -2.11 -9.81 6.27
C LEU A 13 -2.00 -8.29 6.41
N PHE A 14 -2.85 -7.70 7.24
CA PHE A 14 -2.85 -6.25 7.47
C PHE A 14 -1.64 -5.78 8.27
N GLU A 15 -1.19 -6.56 9.25
CA GLU A 15 -0.05 -6.23 10.11
C GLU A 15 1.31 -6.52 9.48
N ASP A 16 1.35 -7.34 8.42
CA ASP A 16 2.60 -7.67 7.74
C ASP A 16 3.10 -6.55 6.83
N LEU A 17 3.88 -5.63 7.37
CA LEU A 17 4.50 -4.53 6.63
C LEU A 17 5.70 -4.96 5.76
N SER A 18 6.07 -6.22 5.77
CA SER A 18 7.02 -6.79 4.80
C SER A 18 6.35 -7.23 3.50
N PHE A 19 5.01 -7.33 3.52
CA PHE A 19 4.19 -7.79 2.39
C PHE A 19 4.61 -9.16 1.87
N SER A 20 4.96 -10.06 2.77
CA SER A 20 5.52 -11.38 2.44
C SER A 20 4.59 -12.21 1.55
N SER A 21 3.29 -12.22 1.83
CA SER A 21 2.30 -12.94 1.03
C SER A 21 2.18 -12.39 -0.40
N VAL A 22 2.25 -11.08 -0.57
CA VAL A 22 2.17 -10.42 -1.87
C VAL A 22 3.43 -10.67 -2.68
N ARG A 23 4.59 -10.57 -2.05
CA ARG A 23 5.89 -10.90 -2.67
C ARG A 23 5.92 -12.34 -3.16
N ALA A 24 5.48 -13.29 -2.32
CA ALA A 24 5.42 -14.71 -2.66
C ALA A 24 4.48 -14.96 -3.85
N TRP A 25 3.32 -14.30 -3.88
CA TRP A 25 2.39 -14.40 -5.01
C TRP A 25 3.02 -13.90 -6.31
N LYS A 26 3.73 -12.78 -6.27
CA LYS A 26 4.39 -12.19 -7.44
C LYS A 26 5.52 -13.09 -7.95
N GLU A 27 6.32 -13.65 -7.05
CA GLU A 27 7.46 -14.50 -7.39
C GLU A 27 7.06 -15.89 -7.88
N ALA A 28 5.86 -16.36 -7.53
CA ALA A 28 5.39 -17.70 -7.91
C ALA A 28 5.24 -17.89 -9.43
N GLU A 29 4.96 -16.84 -10.18
CA GLU A 29 4.86 -16.88 -11.65
C GLU A 29 5.49 -15.65 -12.29
N PRO A 30 6.32 -15.83 -13.34
CA PRO A 30 6.88 -14.71 -14.10
C PRO A 30 5.77 -13.86 -14.76
N GLY A 31 5.96 -12.57 -14.80
CA GLY A 31 5.03 -11.63 -15.43
C GLY A 31 3.86 -11.17 -14.56
N ARG A 32 3.71 -11.67 -13.35
CA ARG A 32 2.73 -11.15 -12.40
C ARG A 32 3.06 -9.72 -12.00
N LYS A 33 2.02 -8.88 -11.96
CA LYS A 33 2.13 -7.46 -11.60
C LYS A 33 1.30 -7.14 -10.38
N VAL A 34 1.81 -6.23 -9.56
CA VAL A 34 1.14 -5.70 -8.37
C VAL A 34 0.94 -4.20 -8.55
N VAL A 35 -0.32 -3.76 -8.40
CA VAL A 35 -0.66 -2.34 -8.43
C VAL A 35 -1.12 -1.92 -7.04
N GLY A 36 -0.34 -1.08 -6.39
CA GLY A 36 -0.71 -0.47 -5.12
C GLY A 36 -1.75 0.63 -5.33
N TYR A 37 -2.63 0.81 -4.36
CA TYR A 37 -3.59 1.91 -4.39
C TYR A 37 -3.78 2.48 -2.98
N MET A 38 -3.96 3.79 -2.92
CA MET A 38 -4.44 4.45 -1.72
C MET A 38 -5.96 4.25 -1.62
N PRO A 39 -6.52 4.20 -0.41
CA PRO A 39 -7.89 3.72 -0.24
C PRO A 39 -8.94 4.61 -0.89
N ILE A 40 -10.04 3.98 -1.26
CA ILE A 40 -11.33 4.47 -1.73
C ILE A 40 -11.31 4.95 -3.19
N TYR A 41 -12.38 4.61 -3.91
CA TYR A 41 -12.70 5.04 -5.29
C TYR A 41 -11.69 4.62 -6.36
N VAL A 42 -10.97 3.54 -6.13
CA VAL A 42 -10.12 2.92 -7.14
C VAL A 42 -10.85 1.73 -7.76
N PRO A 43 -10.86 1.58 -9.10
CA PRO A 43 -11.57 0.50 -9.78
C PRO A 43 -10.79 -0.82 -9.68
N LEU A 44 -10.90 -1.51 -8.55
CA LEU A 44 -10.18 -2.77 -8.28
C LEU A 44 -10.53 -3.88 -9.28
N GLU A 45 -11.76 -3.91 -9.75
CA GLU A 45 -12.25 -4.85 -10.75
C GLU A 45 -11.51 -4.75 -12.09
N ILE A 46 -11.08 -3.57 -12.49
CA ILE A 46 -10.28 -3.37 -13.72
C ILE A 46 -8.87 -3.94 -13.52
N ILE A 47 -8.26 -3.68 -12.38
CA ILE A 47 -6.93 -4.21 -12.03
C ILE A 47 -6.98 -5.74 -12.01
N HIS A 48 -7.99 -6.31 -11.35
CA HIS A 48 -8.18 -7.75 -11.26
C HIS A 48 -8.44 -8.38 -12.64
N ALA A 49 -9.28 -7.77 -13.46
CA ALA A 49 -9.58 -8.24 -14.81
C ALA A 49 -8.34 -8.25 -15.72
N ALA A 50 -7.39 -7.37 -15.49
CA ALA A 50 -6.11 -7.33 -16.20
C ALA A 50 -5.11 -8.40 -15.70
N GLY A 51 -5.48 -9.24 -14.75
CA GLY A 51 -4.61 -10.25 -14.16
C GLY A 51 -3.57 -9.72 -13.18
N MET A 52 -3.73 -8.47 -12.73
CA MET A 52 -2.86 -7.84 -11.75
C MET A 52 -3.46 -7.95 -10.34
N LEU A 53 -2.59 -7.94 -9.31
CA LEU A 53 -3.03 -7.93 -7.93
C LEU A 53 -3.17 -6.48 -7.44
N PRO A 54 -4.39 -6.05 -7.04
CA PRO A 54 -4.56 -4.79 -6.35
C PRO A 54 -4.11 -4.92 -4.89
N LEU A 55 -3.21 -4.04 -4.45
CA LEU A 55 -2.71 -3.99 -3.08
C LEU A 55 -3.13 -2.68 -2.42
N GLY A 56 -4.00 -2.75 -1.42
CA GLY A 56 -4.40 -1.59 -0.63
C GLY A 56 -3.28 -1.14 0.31
N ILE A 57 -2.90 0.12 0.23
CA ILE A 57 -1.86 0.71 1.06
C ILE A 57 -2.47 1.79 1.94
N LEU A 58 -2.49 1.52 3.25
CA LEU A 58 -3.04 2.41 4.29
C LEU A 58 -1.95 3.03 5.17
N GLY A 59 -0.70 2.95 4.74
CA GLY A 59 0.45 3.32 5.55
C GLY A 59 0.87 2.19 6.50
N GLY A 60 1.65 2.52 7.51
CA GLY A 60 2.22 1.58 8.46
C GLY A 60 1.56 1.54 9.84
N GLY A 61 0.48 2.29 10.04
CA GLY A 61 -0.16 2.40 11.35
C GLY A 61 0.82 2.81 12.45
N ASP A 62 0.65 2.25 13.63
CA ASP A 62 1.54 2.48 14.78
C ASP A 62 2.78 1.57 14.79
N ALA A 63 2.80 0.56 13.93
CA ALA A 63 3.91 -0.39 13.83
C ALA A 63 5.13 0.17 13.07
N LEU A 64 4.98 1.33 12.42
CA LEU A 64 6.02 1.99 11.64
C LEU A 64 6.32 3.37 12.20
N GLU A 65 7.57 3.61 12.57
CA GLU A 65 8.04 4.95 12.91
C GLU A 65 8.23 5.79 11.63
N VAL A 66 7.67 6.99 11.62
CA VAL A 66 7.80 7.92 10.49
C VAL A 66 9.00 8.82 10.71
N ILE A 67 10.09 8.55 10.01
CA ILE A 67 11.34 9.32 10.08
C ILE A 67 11.54 10.11 8.78
N HIS A 68 11.66 9.41 7.66
CA HIS A 68 11.91 10.01 6.35
C HIS A 68 10.66 10.68 5.76
N GLY A 69 9.48 10.16 6.07
CA GLY A 69 8.21 10.74 5.62
C GLY A 69 8.00 12.17 6.11
N ASP A 70 8.56 12.53 7.26
CA ASP A 70 8.49 13.88 7.81
C ASP A 70 9.33 14.91 7.02
N ALA A 71 10.23 14.47 6.15
CA ALA A 71 10.93 15.36 5.21
C ALA A 71 10.03 15.80 4.03
N TYR A 72 8.95 15.07 3.75
CA TYR A 72 8.03 15.34 2.64
C TYR A 72 6.74 16.01 3.07
N TYR A 73 6.31 15.81 4.32
CA TYR A 73 5.07 16.35 4.88
C TYR A 73 5.29 16.99 6.26
N GLN A 74 4.50 18.00 6.53
CA GLN A 74 4.45 18.61 7.87
C GLN A 74 3.86 17.64 8.90
N SER A 75 4.24 17.79 10.16
CA SER A 75 3.83 16.89 11.24
C SER A 75 2.32 16.89 11.53
N TYR A 76 1.60 17.95 11.15
CA TYR A 76 0.14 18.04 11.30
C TYR A 76 -0.65 17.29 10.21
N ILE A 77 0.00 16.84 9.16
CA ILE A 77 -0.64 16.02 8.14
C ILE A 77 -0.94 14.63 8.72
N CYS A 78 -2.07 14.04 8.32
CA CYS A 78 -2.45 12.72 8.81
C CYS A 78 -1.38 11.65 8.51
N ARG A 79 -1.34 10.62 9.34
CA ARG A 79 -0.28 9.62 9.32
C ARG A 79 -0.30 8.71 8.09
N ILE A 80 -1.43 8.54 7.44
CA ILE A 80 -1.58 7.62 6.29
C ILE A 80 -0.59 7.97 5.16
N PRO A 81 -0.61 9.18 4.55
CA PRO A 81 0.35 9.51 3.50
C PRO A 81 1.78 9.59 4.02
N ARG A 82 2.00 10.07 5.22
CA ARG A 82 3.35 10.18 5.81
C ARG A 82 3.99 8.80 5.99
N SER A 83 3.28 7.84 6.55
CA SER A 83 3.77 6.47 6.70
C SER A 83 3.84 5.71 5.38
N THR A 84 3.01 6.04 4.40
CA THR A 84 3.12 5.48 3.05
C THR A 84 4.42 5.90 2.37
N VAL A 85 4.82 7.17 2.49
CA VAL A 85 6.13 7.64 2.01
C VAL A 85 7.26 6.90 2.72
N GLU A 86 7.15 6.69 4.03
CA GLU A 86 8.14 5.93 4.79
C GLU A 86 8.29 4.49 4.27
N LEU A 87 7.20 3.80 3.99
CA LEU A 87 7.23 2.47 3.37
C LEU A 87 7.93 2.48 2.00
N GLY A 88 7.70 3.52 1.20
CA GLY A 88 8.33 3.66 -0.11
C GLY A 88 9.83 3.93 0.00
N VAL A 89 10.24 4.89 0.80
CA VAL A 89 11.64 5.29 0.99
C VAL A 89 12.47 4.17 1.61
N THR A 90 11.90 3.39 2.52
CA THR A 90 12.57 2.25 3.13
C THR A 90 12.55 0.99 2.25
N LYS A 91 12.11 1.10 1.01
CA LYS A 91 12.06 0.03 0.00
C LYS A 91 11.17 -1.16 0.36
N ARG A 92 10.21 -0.97 1.23
CA ARG A 92 9.22 -2.01 1.55
C ARG A 92 8.19 -2.22 0.44
N LEU A 93 8.06 -1.24 -0.47
CA LEU A 93 7.16 -1.26 -1.62
C LEU A 93 7.88 -1.36 -2.98
N ASP A 94 9.12 -1.77 -2.99
CA ASP A 94 9.94 -1.89 -4.21
C ASP A 94 9.44 -2.94 -5.21
N PHE A 95 8.62 -3.88 -4.76
CA PHE A 95 8.00 -4.91 -5.60
C PHE A 95 6.74 -4.43 -6.34
N VAL A 96 6.21 -3.26 -6.00
CA VAL A 96 5.00 -2.70 -6.60
C VAL A 96 5.32 -2.13 -7.97
N ASP A 97 4.56 -2.54 -8.99
CA ASP A 97 4.78 -2.13 -10.38
C ASP A 97 4.13 -0.79 -10.74
N GLY A 98 3.12 -0.37 -9.99
CA GLY A 98 2.45 0.91 -10.18
C GLY A 98 1.64 1.31 -8.96
N MET A 99 1.33 2.60 -8.88
CA MET A 99 0.53 3.16 -7.77
C MET A 99 -0.61 4.01 -8.29
N LEU A 100 -1.77 3.88 -7.67
CA LEU A 100 -2.95 4.69 -7.94
C LEU A 100 -3.26 5.58 -6.74
N PHE A 101 -3.39 6.86 -6.99
CA PHE A 101 -3.68 7.88 -5.98
C PHE A 101 -5.01 8.54 -6.29
N PRO A 102 -6.10 8.21 -5.56
CA PRO A 102 -7.39 8.84 -5.78
C PRO A 102 -7.39 10.29 -5.29
N SER A 103 -8.19 11.13 -5.91
CA SER A 103 -8.32 12.54 -5.54
C SER A 103 -9.33 12.75 -4.39
N ILE A 104 -9.17 11.99 -3.29
CA ILE A 104 -10.06 12.07 -2.13
C ILE A 104 -9.72 13.23 -1.20
N CYS A 105 -8.47 13.66 -1.18
CA CYS A 105 -8.03 14.85 -0.50
C CYS A 105 -6.78 15.42 -1.20
N ALA A 106 -6.44 16.67 -0.89
CA ALA A 106 -5.30 17.33 -1.52
C ALA A 106 -3.97 16.61 -1.24
N VAL A 107 -3.81 16.07 -0.04
CA VAL A 107 -2.57 15.38 0.37
C VAL A 107 -2.35 14.11 -0.44
N ILE A 108 -3.35 13.24 -0.55
CA ILE A 108 -3.24 12.00 -1.33
C ILE A 108 -3.11 12.28 -2.82
N ARG A 109 -3.85 13.25 -3.35
CA ARG A 109 -3.71 13.67 -4.74
C ARG A 109 -2.28 14.13 -5.06
N ASN A 110 -1.68 14.93 -4.19
CA ASN A 110 -0.33 15.46 -4.39
C ASN A 110 0.76 14.41 -4.11
N LEU A 111 0.45 13.35 -3.36
CA LEU A 111 1.37 12.24 -3.11
C LEU A 111 1.86 11.59 -4.41
N SER A 112 1.05 11.60 -5.45
CA SER A 112 1.45 11.09 -6.78
C SER A 112 2.68 11.80 -7.35
N GLY A 113 2.85 13.08 -7.06
CA GLY A 113 4.02 13.87 -7.45
C GLY A 113 5.29 13.54 -6.65
N ILE A 114 5.11 13.14 -5.40
CA ILE A 114 6.21 12.74 -4.51
C ILE A 114 6.69 11.32 -4.83
N TRP A 115 5.80 10.47 -5.30
CA TRP A 115 6.01 9.03 -5.52
C TRP A 115 6.85 8.68 -6.76
N LYS A 116 7.53 9.52 -7.38
CA LYS A 116 8.29 9.27 -8.61
C LYS A 116 9.59 8.52 -8.37
#